data_39c0fb6db992d8c09adf6272debf654f
#
_entry.id   39c0fb6db992d8c09adf6272debf654f
#
_cell.length_a   1.000
_cell.length_b   1.000
_cell.length_c   1.000
_cell.angle_alpha   90.00
_cell.angle_beta   90.00
_cell.angle_gamma   90.00
#
_symmetry.space_group_name_H-M   'P 1'
#
loop_
_entity.id
_entity.type
_entity.pdbx_description
1 polymer ?
#
loop_
_entity_poly.entity_id
_entity_poly.type
_entity_poly.pdbx_seq_one_letter_code
_entity_poly.pdbx_strand_id
1 'polypeptide(L)'
;MNKMEKALHELSEMDDLAAQESPIHRLHPAAKLLSTIAYIILTVSFDKYDLAGIVPMLLWPVLLFQISGIPVRTCFYKLRIVLPLVMAVGLFNPFFDRAPLLMLGGVAVSGGVVSMLTLMLKGVFCLMASFLLMATTPIDSLCAALRRLHVPGMLVTLLLLTYRYVGVMTEELAVMTDAYHLRAPGQKGIHMSAWGSFLGQLLLRSMDRAQELYASMLLRGYHDHFHYADIRPFRLPDGLYLLGSVLFFLLLRLVDVAQLLGGLFVR
;
A
#
# COMPACT_ATOMS: atom_id res chain seq x y z
N MET A 1 -7.45 -25.37 -4.95
CA MET A 1 -6.43 -24.31 -4.84
C MET A 1 -6.12 -24.11 -3.37
N ASN A 2 -4.91 -24.44 -2.97
CA ASN A 2 -4.46 -24.36 -1.59
C ASN A 2 -4.38 -22.87 -1.16
N LYS A 3 -4.54 -22.56 0.14
CA LYS A 3 -4.46 -21.16 0.63
C LYS A 3 -3.12 -20.49 0.26
N MET A 4 -2.05 -21.29 0.16
CA MET A 4 -0.72 -20.85 -0.26
C MET A 4 -0.66 -20.47 -1.75
N GLU A 5 -1.25 -21.28 -2.63
CA GLU A 5 -1.36 -20.95 -4.06
C GLU A 5 -2.11 -19.64 -4.29
N LYS A 6 -3.16 -19.37 -3.49
CA LYS A 6 -3.86 -18.09 -3.54
C LYS A 6 -2.98 -16.92 -3.15
N ALA A 7 -2.19 -17.06 -2.08
CA ALA A 7 -1.29 -15.98 -1.64
C ALA A 7 -0.20 -15.68 -2.67
N LEU A 8 0.39 -16.72 -3.29
CA LEU A 8 1.34 -16.55 -4.41
C LEU A 8 0.69 -15.89 -5.61
N HIS A 9 -0.54 -16.29 -5.95
CA HIS A 9 -1.27 -15.70 -7.06
C HIS A 9 -1.61 -14.23 -6.81
N GLU A 10 -1.98 -13.86 -5.57
CA GLU A 10 -2.23 -12.47 -5.20
C GLU A 10 -0.97 -11.59 -5.28
N LEU A 11 0.21 -12.15 -4.94
CA LEU A 11 1.50 -11.46 -5.10
C LEU A 11 1.85 -11.27 -6.59
N SER A 12 1.72 -12.34 -7.39
CA SER A 12 2.00 -12.26 -8.83
C SER A 12 1.05 -11.31 -9.57
N GLU A 13 -0.23 -11.26 -9.19
CA GLU A 13 -1.19 -10.28 -9.75
C GLU A 13 -0.77 -8.82 -9.47
N MET A 14 -0.18 -8.53 -8.31
CA MET A 14 0.31 -7.17 -8.02
C MET A 14 1.52 -6.82 -8.87
N ASP A 15 2.43 -7.77 -9.08
CA ASP A 15 3.59 -7.59 -9.97
C ASP A 15 3.14 -7.43 -11.44
N ASP A 16 2.14 -8.19 -11.88
CA ASP A 16 1.55 -8.07 -13.22
C ASP A 16 0.89 -6.70 -13.42
N LEU A 17 0.19 -6.17 -12.41
CA LEU A 17 -0.37 -4.82 -12.46
C LEU A 17 0.74 -3.77 -12.55
N ALA A 18 1.82 -3.94 -11.80
CA ALA A 18 2.94 -3.01 -11.80
C ALA A 18 3.79 -3.09 -13.09
N ALA A 19 3.69 -4.18 -13.85
CA ALA A 19 4.36 -4.38 -15.13
C ALA A 19 3.58 -3.79 -16.33
N GLN A 20 2.36 -3.27 -16.11
CA GLN A 20 1.55 -2.67 -17.18
C GLN A 20 2.22 -1.40 -17.73
N GLU A 21 1.92 -1.08 -18.99
CA GLU A 21 2.39 0.13 -19.63
C GLU A 21 1.33 1.23 -19.64
N SER A 22 1.48 2.25 -18.82
CA SER A 22 0.70 3.48 -18.88
C SER A 22 1.61 4.71 -18.68
N PRO A 23 1.13 5.93 -18.96
CA PRO A 23 1.90 7.15 -18.71
C PRO A 23 2.41 7.24 -17.26
N ILE A 24 1.61 6.77 -16.28
CA ILE A 24 1.99 6.77 -14.87
C ILE A 24 3.07 5.71 -14.59
N HIS A 25 2.99 4.52 -15.18
CA HIS A 25 4.00 3.48 -15.00
C HIS A 25 5.38 3.94 -15.47
N ARG A 26 5.42 4.79 -16.50
CA ARG A 26 6.67 5.35 -17.05
C ARG A 26 7.29 6.47 -16.20
N LEU A 27 6.58 6.99 -15.17
CA LEU A 27 7.14 8.01 -14.28
C LEU A 27 8.19 7.43 -13.34
N HIS A 28 9.12 8.30 -12.91
CA HIS A 28 10.18 7.90 -11.98
C HIS A 28 9.61 7.44 -10.63
N PRO A 29 10.02 6.27 -10.10
CA PRO A 29 9.47 5.70 -8.86
C PRO A 29 9.56 6.63 -7.65
N ALA A 30 10.65 7.40 -7.53
CA ALA A 30 10.80 8.37 -6.43
C ALA A 30 9.78 9.52 -6.50
N ALA A 31 9.41 9.98 -7.70
CA ALA A 31 8.39 11.01 -7.86
C ALA A 31 7.01 10.49 -7.43
N LYS A 32 6.66 9.26 -7.80
CA LYS A 32 5.42 8.60 -7.38
C LYS A 32 5.38 8.38 -5.87
N LEU A 33 6.47 7.89 -5.29
CA LEU A 33 6.57 7.67 -3.84
C LEU A 33 6.41 8.97 -3.07
N LEU A 34 7.13 10.04 -3.45
CA LEU A 34 7.06 11.34 -2.78
C LEU A 34 5.69 11.98 -2.93
N SER A 35 5.07 11.91 -4.12
CA SER A 35 3.71 12.44 -4.33
C SER A 35 2.68 11.69 -3.49
N THR A 36 2.79 10.37 -3.36
CA THR A 36 1.90 9.56 -2.52
C THR A 36 2.09 9.87 -1.03
N ILE A 37 3.33 10.00 -0.56
CA ILE A 37 3.62 10.40 0.83
C ILE A 37 3.06 11.80 1.12
N ALA A 38 3.29 12.77 0.23
CA ALA A 38 2.75 14.12 0.36
C ALA A 38 1.21 14.12 0.42
N TYR A 39 0.57 13.32 -0.44
CA TYR A 39 -0.88 13.14 -0.43
C TYR A 39 -1.39 12.59 0.90
N ILE A 40 -0.77 11.52 1.42
CA ILE A 40 -1.15 10.89 2.69
C ILE A 40 -1.00 11.91 3.84
N ILE A 41 0.15 12.60 3.92
CA ILE A 41 0.41 13.60 4.97
C ILE A 41 -0.66 14.71 4.94
N LEU A 42 -0.94 15.25 3.76
CA LEU A 42 -1.93 16.31 3.60
C LEU A 42 -3.36 15.82 3.90
N THR A 43 -3.74 14.62 3.44
CA THR A 43 -5.06 14.04 3.74
C THR A 43 -5.26 13.80 5.24
N VAL A 44 -4.24 13.29 5.93
CA VAL A 44 -4.31 13.06 7.39
C VAL A 44 -4.35 14.38 8.16
N SER A 45 -3.68 15.43 7.67
CA SER A 45 -3.57 16.75 8.28
C SER A 45 -4.89 17.56 8.32
N PHE A 46 -5.96 17.14 7.64
CA PHE A 46 -7.27 17.78 7.76
C PHE A 46 -7.85 17.59 9.16
N ASP A 47 -8.66 18.54 9.63
CA ASP A 47 -9.34 18.42 10.92
C ASP A 47 -10.35 17.27 10.93
N LYS A 48 -10.66 16.76 12.13
CA LYS A 48 -11.58 15.64 12.30
C LYS A 48 -13.04 15.98 11.96
N TYR A 49 -13.37 17.27 11.87
CA TYR A 49 -14.72 17.75 11.56
C TYR A 49 -14.85 18.32 10.15
N ASP A 50 -13.76 18.41 9.40
CA ASP A 50 -13.73 18.98 8.06
C ASP A 50 -14.02 17.92 6.98
N LEU A 51 -15.29 17.49 6.94
CA LEU A 51 -15.76 16.55 5.93
C LEU A 51 -15.75 17.18 4.53
N ALA A 52 -16.12 18.46 4.44
CA ALA A 52 -16.25 19.15 3.16
C ALA A 52 -14.90 19.42 2.48
N GLY A 53 -13.87 19.74 3.26
CA GLY A 53 -12.51 19.97 2.75
C GLY A 53 -11.81 18.70 2.26
N ILE A 54 -12.19 17.51 2.77
CA ILE A 54 -11.57 16.24 2.37
C ILE A 54 -12.13 15.70 1.04
N VAL A 55 -13.42 15.92 0.75
CA VAL A 55 -14.07 15.37 -0.46
C VAL A 55 -13.31 15.70 -1.76
N PRO A 56 -12.81 16.91 -1.99
CA PRO A 56 -12.03 17.24 -3.18
C PRO A 56 -10.73 16.42 -3.33
N MET A 57 -10.16 15.92 -2.22
CA MET A 57 -8.96 15.07 -2.27
C MET A 57 -9.20 13.75 -3.02
N LEU A 58 -10.46 13.31 -3.15
CA LEU A 58 -10.83 12.14 -3.95
C LEU A 58 -10.44 12.30 -5.43
N LEU A 59 -10.37 13.51 -5.94
CA LEU A 59 -10.06 13.77 -7.36
C LEU A 59 -8.71 13.17 -7.76
N TRP A 60 -7.69 13.26 -6.92
CA TRP A 60 -6.36 12.77 -7.26
C TRP A 60 -6.29 11.24 -7.46
N PRO A 61 -6.73 10.38 -6.52
CA PRO A 61 -6.72 8.94 -6.77
C PRO A 61 -7.63 8.55 -7.94
N VAL A 62 -8.78 9.21 -8.12
CA VAL A 62 -9.68 8.93 -9.26
C VAL A 62 -9.00 9.26 -10.60
N LEU A 63 -8.34 10.40 -10.71
CA LEU A 63 -7.56 10.76 -11.90
C LEU A 63 -6.43 9.75 -12.16
N LEU A 64 -5.72 9.32 -11.13
CA LEU A 64 -4.67 8.32 -11.27
C LEU A 64 -5.22 6.96 -11.73
N PHE A 65 -6.38 6.52 -11.23
CA PHE A 65 -7.03 5.30 -11.70
C PHE A 65 -7.39 5.39 -13.19
N GLN A 66 -7.93 6.51 -13.64
CA GLN A 66 -8.27 6.73 -15.05
C GLN A 66 -7.03 6.68 -15.95
N ILE A 67 -5.94 7.37 -15.55
CA ILE A 67 -4.72 7.45 -16.37
C ILE A 67 -3.91 6.13 -16.30
N SER A 68 -3.94 5.41 -15.17
CA SER A 68 -3.24 4.13 -15.04
C SER A 68 -3.94 2.98 -15.77
N GLY A 69 -5.24 3.12 -16.07
CA GLY A 69 -6.05 2.05 -16.67
C GLY A 69 -6.41 0.93 -15.68
N ILE A 70 -6.08 1.08 -14.40
CA ILE A 70 -6.37 0.08 -13.38
C ILE A 70 -7.84 0.22 -12.96
N PRO A 71 -8.65 -0.87 -13.00
CA PRO A 71 -10.04 -0.77 -12.60
C PRO A 71 -10.19 -0.55 -11.09
N VAL A 72 -10.96 0.46 -10.72
CA VAL A 72 -11.23 0.81 -9.31
C VAL A 72 -11.81 -0.38 -8.54
N ARG A 73 -12.53 -1.27 -9.23
CA ARG A 73 -13.09 -2.50 -8.65
C ARG A 73 -11.99 -3.41 -8.05
N THR A 74 -10.85 -3.51 -8.73
CA THR A 74 -9.70 -4.30 -8.24
C THR A 74 -9.15 -3.71 -6.94
N CYS A 75 -9.08 -2.39 -6.84
CA CYS A 75 -8.68 -1.71 -5.60
C CYS A 75 -9.63 -2.08 -4.44
N PHE A 76 -10.94 -1.90 -4.60
CA PHE A 76 -11.91 -2.23 -3.55
C PHE A 76 -11.92 -3.72 -3.19
N TYR A 77 -11.71 -4.60 -4.16
CA TYR A 77 -11.60 -6.04 -3.92
C TYR A 77 -10.39 -6.39 -3.05
N LYS A 78 -9.22 -5.82 -3.37
CA LYS A 78 -7.98 -6.02 -2.59
C LYS A 78 -8.05 -5.35 -1.21
N LEU A 79 -8.69 -4.18 -1.12
CA LEU A 79 -8.87 -3.44 0.15
C LEU A 79 -9.99 -4.00 1.04
N ARG A 80 -10.79 -4.94 0.54
CA ARG A 80 -11.91 -5.55 1.28
C ARG A 80 -11.53 -6.07 2.67
N ILE A 81 -10.30 -6.53 2.85
CA ILE A 81 -9.80 -7.05 4.13
C ILE A 81 -9.49 -5.91 5.11
N VAL A 82 -8.98 -4.78 4.61
CA VAL A 82 -8.54 -3.64 5.44
C VAL A 82 -9.69 -2.67 5.74
N LEU A 83 -10.65 -2.53 4.81
CA LEU A 83 -11.81 -1.66 4.98
C LEU A 83 -12.60 -1.89 6.28
N PRO A 84 -12.93 -3.13 6.69
CA PRO A 84 -13.65 -3.37 7.94
C PRO A 84 -12.88 -2.89 9.17
N LEU A 85 -11.54 -2.99 9.14
CA LEU A 85 -10.70 -2.51 10.24
C LEU A 85 -10.78 -0.98 10.36
N VAL A 86 -10.68 -0.26 9.24
CA VAL A 86 -10.82 1.21 9.21
C VAL A 86 -12.21 1.63 9.66
N MET A 87 -13.26 0.91 9.22
CA MET A 87 -14.62 1.14 9.65
C MET A 87 -14.80 0.88 11.15
N ALA A 88 -14.24 -0.21 11.69
CA ALA A 88 -14.31 -0.54 13.10
C ALA A 88 -13.69 0.57 13.97
N VAL A 89 -12.50 1.07 13.59
CA VAL A 89 -11.85 2.18 14.31
C VAL A 89 -12.72 3.44 14.27
N GLY A 90 -13.31 3.77 13.11
CA GLY A 90 -14.21 4.90 12.95
C GLY A 90 -15.47 4.80 13.83
N LEU A 91 -16.01 3.59 14.00
CA LEU A 91 -17.24 3.33 14.74
C LEU A 91 -17.13 3.66 16.24
N PHE A 92 -15.91 3.70 16.78
CA PHE A 92 -15.70 4.08 18.19
C PHE A 92 -15.79 5.60 18.42
N ASN A 93 -15.59 6.44 17.39
CA ASN A 93 -15.61 7.90 17.53
C ASN A 93 -16.93 8.47 18.09
N PRO A 94 -18.13 8.00 17.67
CA PRO A 94 -19.38 8.50 18.21
C PRO A 94 -19.58 8.25 19.72
N PHE A 95 -18.87 7.27 20.28
CA PHE A 95 -18.93 6.99 21.72
C PHE A 95 -18.13 7.98 22.55
N PHE A 96 -17.02 8.53 21.98
CA PHE A 96 -16.14 9.46 22.67
C PHE A 96 -16.55 10.92 22.48
N ASP A 97 -17.15 11.28 21.33
CA ASP A 97 -17.45 12.66 20.96
C ASP A 97 -18.95 12.83 20.74
N ARG A 98 -19.66 13.29 21.79
CA ARG A 98 -21.13 13.45 21.80
C ARG A 98 -21.58 14.91 21.63
N ALA A 99 -20.66 15.85 21.41
CA ALA A 99 -21.01 17.25 21.22
C ALA A 99 -21.85 17.44 19.94
N PRO A 100 -23.01 18.09 20.00
CA PRO A 100 -23.81 18.41 18.81
C PRO A 100 -23.11 19.51 18.02
N LEU A 101 -22.71 19.23 16.76
CA LEU A 101 -22.00 20.17 15.87
C LEU A 101 -22.91 20.84 14.84
N LEU A 102 -23.94 20.15 14.35
CA LEU A 102 -24.81 20.63 13.27
C LEU A 102 -26.26 20.24 13.54
N MET A 103 -27.18 21.20 13.36
CA MET A 103 -28.61 20.95 13.30
C MET A 103 -29.06 20.91 11.84
N LEU A 104 -29.19 19.72 11.27
CA LEU A 104 -29.78 19.51 9.94
C LEU A 104 -31.24 19.10 10.06
N GLY A 105 -32.16 20.03 9.72
CA GLY A 105 -33.59 19.72 9.61
C GLY A 105 -34.23 19.17 10.87
N GLY A 106 -33.79 19.58 12.10
CA GLY A 106 -34.36 19.12 13.37
C GLY A 106 -33.66 17.90 13.98
N VAL A 107 -32.69 17.31 13.33
CA VAL A 107 -31.86 16.23 13.87
C VAL A 107 -30.50 16.80 14.26
N ALA A 108 -30.11 16.70 15.53
CA ALA A 108 -28.80 17.09 16.01
C ALA A 108 -27.77 16.01 15.57
N VAL A 109 -26.93 16.35 14.61
CA VAL A 109 -25.81 15.46 14.20
C VAL A 109 -24.69 15.62 15.22
N SER A 110 -24.34 14.54 15.92
CA SER A 110 -23.25 14.56 16.88
C SER A 110 -21.90 14.69 16.14
N GLY A 111 -20.96 15.45 16.73
CA GLY A 111 -19.62 15.61 16.20
C GLY A 111 -18.89 14.28 15.97
N GLY A 112 -19.22 13.27 16.77
CA GLY A 112 -18.71 11.93 16.63
C GLY A 112 -19.07 11.25 15.30
N VAL A 113 -20.28 11.50 14.75
CA VAL A 113 -20.69 10.95 13.44
C VAL A 113 -19.90 11.62 12.31
N VAL A 114 -19.74 12.95 12.38
CA VAL A 114 -18.92 13.68 11.40
C VAL A 114 -17.46 13.23 11.45
N SER A 115 -16.91 13.11 12.65
CA SER A 115 -15.54 12.63 12.88
C SER A 115 -15.36 11.17 12.39
N MET A 116 -16.35 10.31 12.60
CA MET A 116 -16.37 8.94 12.08
C MET A 116 -16.28 8.91 10.55
N LEU A 117 -17.16 9.66 9.88
CA LEU A 117 -17.16 9.75 8.41
C LEU A 117 -15.86 10.31 7.86
N THR A 118 -15.35 11.36 8.49
CA THR A 118 -14.07 11.99 8.11
C THR A 118 -12.91 11.00 8.23
N LEU A 119 -12.85 10.24 9.33
CA LEU A 119 -11.81 9.23 9.55
C LEU A 119 -11.92 8.09 8.52
N MET A 120 -13.14 7.61 8.25
CA MET A 120 -13.37 6.58 7.23
C MET A 120 -12.93 7.04 5.85
N LEU A 121 -13.28 8.27 5.45
CA LEU A 121 -12.86 8.84 4.16
C LEU A 121 -11.35 9.00 4.08
N LYS A 122 -10.69 9.54 5.12
CA LYS A 122 -9.22 9.62 5.21
C LYS A 122 -8.59 8.24 5.00
N GLY A 123 -9.07 7.24 5.72
CA GLY A 123 -8.57 5.88 5.61
C GLY A 123 -8.72 5.31 4.20
N VAL A 124 -9.90 5.45 3.60
CA VAL A 124 -10.15 4.97 2.22
C VAL A 124 -9.24 5.68 1.22
N PHE A 125 -9.09 7.00 1.30
CA PHE A 125 -8.24 7.77 0.38
C PHE A 125 -6.77 7.41 0.50
N CYS A 126 -6.27 7.27 1.74
CA CYS A 126 -4.89 6.81 1.97
C CYS A 126 -4.66 5.39 1.45
N LEU A 127 -5.62 4.50 1.64
CA LEU A 127 -5.55 3.13 1.12
C LEU A 127 -5.57 3.09 -0.41
N MET A 128 -6.44 3.89 -1.05
CA MET A 128 -6.47 4.02 -2.52
C MET A 128 -5.13 4.53 -3.07
N ALA A 129 -4.55 5.55 -2.43
CA ALA A 129 -3.26 6.12 -2.82
C ALA A 129 -2.11 5.10 -2.66
N SER A 130 -2.09 4.37 -1.54
CA SER A 130 -1.10 3.32 -1.29
C SER A 130 -1.23 2.16 -2.28
N PHE A 131 -2.46 1.73 -2.57
CA PHE A 131 -2.73 0.70 -3.57
C PHE A 131 -2.23 1.12 -4.95
N LEU A 132 -2.53 2.36 -5.39
CA LEU A 132 -2.07 2.89 -6.67
C LEU A 132 -0.54 2.92 -6.76
N LEU A 133 0.15 3.31 -5.69
CA LEU A 133 1.62 3.27 -5.66
C LEU A 133 2.14 1.86 -5.89
N MET A 134 1.60 0.86 -5.17
CA MET A 134 2.00 -0.55 -5.31
C MET A 134 1.64 -1.12 -6.69
N ALA A 135 0.46 -0.79 -7.21
CA ALA A 135 -0.02 -1.28 -8.50
C ALA A 135 0.64 -0.62 -9.72
N THR A 136 1.33 0.51 -9.53
CA THR A 136 2.03 1.22 -10.63
C THR A 136 3.55 1.18 -10.51
N THR A 137 4.10 0.62 -9.45
CA THR A 137 5.55 0.66 -9.19
C THR A 137 6.02 -0.69 -8.68
N PRO A 138 6.83 -1.44 -9.46
CA PRO A 138 7.43 -2.69 -9.02
C PRO A 138 8.28 -2.48 -7.76
N ILE A 139 8.35 -3.49 -6.90
CA ILE A 139 9.08 -3.41 -5.62
C ILE A 139 10.57 -3.10 -5.82
N ASP A 140 11.19 -3.64 -6.88
CA ASP A 140 12.59 -3.36 -7.21
C ASP A 140 12.82 -1.86 -7.46
N SER A 141 11.93 -1.24 -8.22
CA SER A 141 11.95 0.19 -8.51
C SER A 141 11.65 1.04 -7.27
N LEU A 142 10.77 0.55 -6.38
CA LEU A 142 10.47 1.19 -5.10
C LEU A 142 11.70 1.17 -4.18
N CYS A 143 12.41 0.03 -4.11
CA CYS A 143 13.66 -0.11 -3.38
C CYS A 143 14.74 0.87 -3.91
N ALA A 144 14.85 0.99 -5.21
CA ALA A 144 15.76 1.95 -5.84
C ALA A 144 15.40 3.41 -5.50
N ALA A 145 14.10 3.73 -5.43
CA ALA A 145 13.63 5.05 -4.99
C ALA A 145 13.97 5.33 -3.51
N LEU A 146 13.76 4.37 -2.62
CA LEU A 146 14.09 4.48 -1.20
C LEU A 146 15.59 4.76 -0.99
N ARG A 147 16.46 4.13 -1.76
CA ARG A 147 17.90 4.39 -1.71
C ARG A 147 18.24 5.83 -2.11
N ARG A 148 17.57 6.39 -3.12
CA ARG A 148 17.73 7.81 -3.48
C ARG A 148 17.28 8.78 -2.39
N LEU A 149 16.32 8.36 -1.55
CA LEU A 149 15.88 9.09 -0.36
C LEU A 149 16.82 8.93 0.83
N HIS A 150 18.05 8.45 0.61
CA HIS A 150 19.09 8.23 1.62
C HIS A 150 18.74 7.19 2.69
N VAL A 151 17.81 6.27 2.41
CA VAL A 151 17.59 5.11 3.28
C VAL A 151 18.85 4.23 3.27
N PRO A 152 19.34 3.76 4.43
CA PRO A 152 20.53 2.92 4.52
C PRO A 152 20.46 1.72 3.56
N GLY A 153 21.53 1.49 2.79
CA GLY A 153 21.56 0.46 1.75
C GLY A 153 21.25 -0.93 2.29
N MET A 154 21.71 -1.25 3.50
CA MET A 154 21.44 -2.52 4.17
C MET A 154 19.93 -2.78 4.35
N LEU A 155 19.15 -1.77 4.78
CA LEU A 155 17.70 -1.91 4.96
C LEU A 155 16.98 -2.12 3.62
N VAL A 156 17.41 -1.40 2.59
CA VAL A 156 16.81 -1.53 1.24
C VAL A 156 17.13 -2.90 0.64
N THR A 157 18.36 -3.39 0.80
CA THR A 157 18.77 -4.74 0.36
C THR A 157 17.97 -5.81 1.11
N LEU A 158 17.80 -5.65 2.43
CA LEU A 158 17.01 -6.58 3.24
C LEU A 158 15.55 -6.63 2.75
N LEU A 159 14.93 -5.47 2.50
CA LEU A 159 13.56 -5.39 2.00
C LEU A 159 13.40 -6.08 0.65
N LEU A 160 14.33 -5.82 -0.29
CA LEU A 160 14.35 -6.42 -1.61
C LEU A 160 14.48 -7.95 -1.55
N LEU A 161 15.46 -8.43 -0.77
CA LEU A 161 15.69 -9.86 -0.60
C LEU A 161 14.51 -10.53 0.11
N THR A 162 13.94 -9.91 1.15
CA THR A 162 12.77 -10.45 1.83
C THR A 162 11.60 -10.63 0.85
N TYR A 163 11.29 -9.61 0.06
CA TYR A 163 10.23 -9.71 -0.94
C TYR A 163 10.46 -10.86 -1.93
N ARG A 164 11.66 -10.92 -2.50
CA ARG A 164 12.02 -11.95 -3.48
C ARG A 164 11.98 -13.36 -2.90
N TYR A 165 12.41 -13.53 -1.64
CA TYR A 165 12.46 -14.84 -1.00
C TYR A 165 11.13 -15.27 -0.36
N VAL A 166 10.16 -14.38 -0.19
CA VAL A 166 8.79 -14.76 0.22
C VAL A 166 8.18 -15.78 -0.75
N GLY A 167 8.32 -15.55 -2.06
CA GLY A 167 7.87 -16.51 -3.08
C GLY A 167 8.55 -17.88 -2.92
N VAL A 168 9.88 -17.89 -2.87
CA VAL A 168 10.69 -19.12 -2.74
C VAL A 168 10.34 -19.91 -1.45
N MET A 169 10.20 -19.20 -0.32
CA MET A 169 9.84 -19.83 0.96
C MET A 169 8.41 -20.33 0.96
N THR A 170 7.50 -19.71 0.22
CA THR A 170 6.12 -20.20 0.10
C THR A 170 6.04 -21.48 -0.73
N GLU A 171 6.87 -21.62 -1.77
CA GLU A 171 7.00 -22.88 -2.51
C GLU A 171 7.58 -23.99 -1.62
N GLU A 172 8.59 -23.70 -0.82
CA GLU A 172 9.18 -24.64 0.14
C GLU A 172 8.15 -25.09 1.19
N LEU A 173 7.35 -24.15 1.71
CA LEU A 173 6.22 -24.43 2.60
C LEU A 173 5.19 -25.35 1.94
N ALA A 174 4.89 -25.18 0.66
CA ALA A 174 3.96 -26.04 -0.08
C ALA A 174 4.49 -27.47 -0.13
N VAL A 175 5.75 -27.64 -0.54
CA VAL A 175 6.42 -28.97 -0.59
C VAL A 175 6.41 -29.65 0.79
N MET A 176 6.74 -28.92 1.85
CA MET A 176 6.72 -29.45 3.22
C MET A 176 5.31 -29.85 3.66
N THR A 177 4.31 -29.06 3.30
CA THR A 177 2.90 -29.32 3.63
C THR A 177 2.41 -30.57 2.91
N ASP A 178 2.73 -30.72 1.63
CA ASP A 178 2.37 -31.91 0.83
C ASP A 178 3.05 -33.18 1.38
N ALA A 179 4.33 -33.07 1.73
CA ALA A 179 5.04 -34.17 2.37
C ALA A 179 4.43 -34.58 3.72
N TYR A 180 3.91 -33.62 4.49
CA TYR A 180 3.19 -33.87 5.73
C TYR A 180 1.87 -34.62 5.47
N HIS A 181 1.08 -34.16 4.49
CA HIS A 181 -0.19 -34.77 4.13
C HIS A 181 -0.05 -36.20 3.63
N LEU A 182 1.03 -36.49 2.90
CA LEU A 182 1.34 -37.86 2.47
C LEU A 182 1.66 -38.81 3.65
N ARG A 183 2.27 -38.27 4.71
CA ARG A 183 2.61 -39.07 5.93
C ARG A 183 1.43 -39.22 6.90
N ALA A 184 0.48 -38.31 6.86
CA ALA A 184 -0.69 -38.24 7.73
C ALA A 184 -2.00 -38.17 6.91
N PRO A 185 -2.34 -39.21 6.13
CA PRO A 185 -3.52 -39.19 5.29
C PRO A 185 -4.80 -39.09 6.16
N GLY A 186 -5.73 -38.22 5.74
CA GLY A 186 -6.99 -38.01 6.44
C GLY A 186 -6.99 -36.90 7.51
N GLN A 187 -5.84 -36.29 7.83
CA GLN A 187 -5.78 -35.15 8.72
C GLN A 187 -6.11 -33.84 7.96
N LYS A 188 -6.97 -33.02 8.58
CA LYS A 188 -7.25 -31.65 8.07
C LYS A 188 -6.24 -30.65 8.65
N GLY A 189 -5.20 -30.31 7.86
CA GLY A 189 -4.16 -29.36 8.25
C GLY A 189 -3.05 -29.99 9.10
N ILE A 190 -2.12 -29.16 9.58
CA ILE A 190 -0.97 -29.59 10.40
C ILE A 190 -1.41 -29.68 11.85
N HIS A 191 -1.20 -30.81 12.50
CA HIS A 191 -1.54 -31.03 13.90
C HIS A 191 -0.68 -30.12 14.81
N MET A 192 -1.27 -29.64 15.91
CA MET A 192 -0.61 -28.66 16.78
C MET A 192 0.72 -29.18 17.36
N SER A 193 0.83 -30.47 17.65
CA SER A 193 2.07 -31.11 18.12
C SER A 193 3.18 -31.16 17.06
N ALA A 194 2.84 -31.12 15.78
CA ALA A 194 3.79 -31.16 14.67
C ALA A 194 4.30 -29.74 14.29
N TRP A 195 3.64 -28.69 14.74
CA TRP A 195 4.01 -27.31 14.40
C TRP A 195 5.44 -26.94 14.82
N GLY A 196 5.89 -27.39 15.99
CA GLY A 196 7.25 -27.11 16.47
C GLY A 196 8.32 -27.69 15.53
N SER A 197 8.18 -28.96 15.15
CA SER A 197 9.08 -29.62 14.21
C SER A 197 8.99 -29.01 12.80
N PHE A 198 7.79 -28.67 12.35
CA PHE A 198 7.55 -28.06 11.04
C PHE A 198 8.21 -26.69 10.91
N LEU A 199 8.00 -25.81 11.90
CA LEU A 199 8.62 -24.47 11.94
C LEU A 199 10.13 -24.55 12.14
N GLY A 200 10.62 -25.50 12.97
CA GLY A 200 12.05 -25.71 13.15
C GLY A 200 12.74 -26.11 11.84
N GLN A 201 12.13 -27.01 11.07
CA GLN A 201 12.65 -27.43 9.77
C GLN A 201 12.63 -26.27 8.74
N LEU A 202 11.55 -25.46 8.74
CA LEU A 202 11.47 -24.29 7.88
C LEU A 202 12.56 -23.28 8.23
N LEU A 203 12.79 -23.03 9.52
CA LEU A 203 13.83 -22.13 9.99
C LEU A 203 15.23 -22.59 9.54
N LEU A 204 15.55 -23.88 9.74
CA LEU A 204 16.85 -24.43 9.31
C LEU A 204 17.05 -24.24 7.80
N ARG A 205 16.06 -24.61 6.98
CA ARG A 205 16.14 -24.44 5.53
C ARG A 205 16.27 -22.97 5.11
N SER A 206 15.58 -22.06 5.80
CA SER A 206 15.70 -20.63 5.52
C SER A 206 17.10 -20.09 5.88
N MET A 207 17.73 -20.59 6.96
CA MET A 207 19.09 -20.22 7.34
C MET A 207 20.12 -20.76 6.33
N ASP A 208 20.00 -22.03 5.92
CA ASP A 208 20.87 -22.62 4.91
C ASP A 208 20.77 -21.82 3.61
N ARG A 209 19.55 -21.49 3.18
CA ARG A 209 19.32 -20.69 1.97
C ARG A 209 19.90 -19.29 2.07
N ALA A 210 19.80 -18.65 3.24
CA ALA A 210 20.38 -17.32 3.47
C ALA A 210 21.92 -17.36 3.39
N GLN A 211 22.55 -18.40 3.94
CA GLN A 211 24.00 -18.60 3.86
C GLN A 211 24.47 -18.84 2.43
N GLU A 212 23.79 -19.71 1.66
CA GLU A 212 24.07 -19.96 0.24
C GLU A 212 23.94 -18.68 -0.59
N LEU A 213 22.88 -17.92 -0.35
CA LEU A 213 22.65 -16.63 -1.02
C LEU A 213 23.79 -15.67 -0.72
N TYR A 214 24.14 -15.49 0.55
CA TYR A 214 25.21 -14.58 0.95
C TYR A 214 26.56 -14.98 0.35
N ALA A 215 26.90 -16.27 0.39
CA ALA A 215 28.12 -16.80 -0.26
C ALA A 215 28.12 -16.51 -1.78
N SER A 216 26.98 -16.72 -2.46
CA SER A 216 26.81 -16.43 -3.87
C SER A 216 26.96 -14.92 -4.19
N MET A 217 26.46 -14.07 -3.30
CA MET A 217 26.57 -12.61 -3.43
C MET A 217 28.04 -12.16 -3.28
N LEU A 218 28.79 -12.72 -2.32
CA LEU A 218 30.21 -12.44 -2.13
C LEU A 218 31.02 -12.84 -3.38
N LEU A 219 30.77 -14.01 -3.96
CA LEU A 219 31.41 -14.46 -5.20
C LEU A 219 31.13 -13.54 -6.40
N ARG A 220 29.99 -12.83 -6.39
CA ARG A 220 29.63 -11.84 -7.40
C ARG A 220 30.11 -10.42 -7.09
N GLY A 221 30.97 -10.25 -6.05
CA GLY A 221 31.55 -8.96 -5.69
C GLY A 221 30.62 -8.07 -4.86
N TYR A 222 29.73 -8.65 -4.07
CA TYR A 222 28.93 -7.86 -3.14
C TYR A 222 29.79 -7.30 -2.00
N HIS A 223 29.86 -5.99 -1.91
CA HIS A 223 30.53 -5.23 -0.84
C HIS A 223 29.56 -4.19 -0.27
N ASP A 224 28.58 -4.61 0.52
CA ASP A 224 27.56 -3.79 1.18
C ASP A 224 26.69 -2.91 0.26
N HIS A 225 26.90 -2.97 -1.04
CA HIS A 225 26.16 -2.22 -2.03
C HIS A 225 25.55 -3.12 -3.09
N PHE A 226 24.22 -3.14 -3.14
CA PHE A 226 23.49 -3.79 -4.21
C PHE A 226 23.41 -2.84 -5.42
N HIS A 227 23.84 -3.31 -6.59
CA HIS A 227 23.72 -2.55 -7.83
C HIS A 227 22.37 -2.90 -8.46
N TYR A 228 21.48 -1.94 -8.49
CA TYR A 228 20.20 -2.08 -9.19
C TYR A 228 20.45 -1.87 -10.68
N ALA A 229 20.06 -2.85 -11.50
CA ALA A 229 20.00 -2.67 -12.93
C ALA A 229 18.92 -1.64 -13.26
N ASP A 230 19.20 -0.69 -14.15
CA ASP A 230 18.25 0.26 -14.72
C ASP A 230 17.47 1.18 -13.76
N ILE A 231 18.18 1.98 -12.99
CA ILE A 231 17.54 3.17 -12.41
C ILE A 231 17.47 4.23 -13.53
N ARG A 232 16.28 4.42 -14.10
CA ARG A 232 16.04 5.54 -15.00
C ARG A 232 16.52 6.85 -14.39
N PRO A 233 17.21 7.72 -15.12
CA PRO A 233 17.56 9.05 -14.63
C PRO A 233 16.29 9.86 -14.39
N PHE A 234 16.28 10.68 -13.34
CA PHE A 234 15.19 11.62 -13.06
C PHE A 234 15.14 12.65 -14.20
N ARG A 235 13.98 12.77 -14.84
CA ARG A 235 13.76 13.66 -15.98
C ARG A 235 12.87 14.84 -15.59
N LEU A 236 12.87 15.89 -16.41
CA LEU A 236 11.98 17.06 -16.24
C LEU A 236 10.49 16.70 -16.05
N PRO A 237 9.89 15.75 -16.83
CA PRO A 237 8.48 15.38 -16.62
C PRO A 237 8.21 14.78 -15.24
N ASP A 238 9.18 14.10 -14.63
CA ASP A 238 9.03 13.53 -13.27
C ASP A 238 8.98 14.64 -12.21
N GLY A 239 9.80 15.68 -12.40
CA GLY A 239 9.80 16.87 -11.55
C GLY A 239 8.52 17.69 -11.72
N LEU A 240 8.04 17.86 -12.95
CA LEU A 240 6.78 18.56 -13.24
C LEU A 240 5.58 17.81 -12.63
N TYR A 241 5.56 16.48 -12.70
CA TYR A 241 4.53 15.67 -12.06
C TYR A 241 4.54 15.85 -10.53
N LEU A 242 5.73 15.75 -9.90
CA LEU A 242 5.85 15.93 -8.45
C LEU A 242 5.42 17.33 -8.00
N LEU A 243 5.92 18.36 -8.67
CA LEU A 243 5.59 19.75 -8.34
C LEU A 243 4.12 20.06 -8.61
N GLY A 244 3.59 19.58 -9.73
CA GLY A 244 2.17 19.72 -10.10
C GLY A 244 1.24 19.02 -9.12
N SER A 245 1.58 17.78 -8.69
CA SER A 245 0.79 17.05 -7.72
C SER A 245 0.80 17.72 -6.33
N VAL A 246 1.96 18.15 -5.84
CA VAL A 246 2.06 18.85 -4.55
C VAL A 246 1.34 20.20 -4.59
N LEU A 247 1.49 20.96 -5.67
CA LEU A 247 0.77 22.22 -5.86
C LEU A 247 -0.76 22.00 -5.91
N PHE A 248 -1.20 20.95 -6.60
CA PHE A 248 -2.60 20.57 -6.67
C PHE A 248 -3.16 20.22 -5.27
N PHE A 249 -2.43 19.45 -4.47
CA PHE A 249 -2.85 19.14 -3.10
C PHE A 249 -2.92 20.38 -2.21
N LEU A 250 -1.93 21.27 -2.32
CA LEU A 250 -1.92 22.53 -1.57
C LEU A 250 -3.08 23.43 -1.99
N LEU A 251 -3.37 23.51 -3.30
CA LEU A 251 -4.54 24.23 -3.80
C LEU A 251 -5.84 23.68 -3.22
N LEU A 252 -6.03 22.36 -3.26
CA LEU A 252 -7.23 21.73 -2.68
C LEU A 252 -7.33 21.94 -1.16
N ARG A 253 -6.20 22.13 -0.48
CA ARG A 253 -6.15 22.40 0.96
C ARG A 253 -6.46 23.85 1.31
N LEU A 254 -5.92 24.81 0.52
CA LEU A 254 -6.04 26.25 0.79
C LEU A 254 -7.36 26.83 0.28
N VAL A 255 -7.89 26.25 -0.79
CA VAL A 255 -9.16 26.65 -1.37
C VAL A 255 -10.26 25.81 -0.78
N ASP A 256 -11.10 26.40 0.06
CA ASP A 256 -12.35 25.77 0.53
C ASP A 256 -13.31 25.58 -0.65
N VAL A 257 -13.03 24.50 -1.43
CA VAL A 257 -13.82 24.15 -2.64
C VAL A 257 -15.29 24.00 -2.29
N ALA A 258 -15.60 23.56 -1.07
CA ALA A 258 -16.97 23.42 -0.60
C ALA A 258 -17.68 24.76 -0.43
N GLN A 259 -16.99 25.79 0.05
CA GLN A 259 -17.55 27.16 0.15
C GLN A 259 -17.72 27.80 -1.23
N LEU A 260 -16.78 27.55 -2.14
CA LEU A 260 -16.88 28.01 -3.54
C LEU A 260 -18.06 27.37 -4.29
N LEU A 261 -18.24 26.08 -4.16
CA LEU A 261 -19.38 25.36 -4.76
C LEU A 261 -20.71 25.75 -4.09
N GLY A 262 -20.74 25.87 -2.76
CA GLY A 262 -21.91 26.33 -2.01
C GLY A 262 -22.33 27.74 -2.39
N GLY A 263 -21.37 28.66 -2.58
CA GLY A 263 -21.63 30.03 -3.06
C GLY A 263 -22.15 30.13 -4.51
N LEU A 264 -21.91 29.09 -5.33
CA LEU A 264 -22.41 29.03 -6.71
C LEU A 264 -23.85 28.47 -6.78
N PHE A 265 -24.25 27.63 -5.80
CA PHE A 265 -25.59 27.02 -5.74
C PHE A 265 -26.60 27.83 -4.90
N VAL A 266 -26.16 28.79 -4.09
CA VAL A 266 -26.98 29.66 -3.22
C VAL A 266 -27.12 31.08 -3.80
N ARG A 267 -27.15 31.21 -5.14
CA ARG A 267 -27.51 32.44 -5.83
C ARG A 267 -28.88 32.33 -6.44
#